data_c2e2dfb977257630b33806a0b0a6cd41
#
_entry.id   c2e2dfb977257630b33806a0b0a6cd41
#
_cell.length_a   1.000
_cell.length_b   1.000
_cell.length_c   1.000
_cell.angle_alpha   90.00
_cell.angle_beta   90.00
_cell.angle_gamma   90.00
#
_symmetry.space_group_name_H-M   'P 1'
#
loop_
_entity.id
_entity.type
_entity.pdbx_description
1 polymer ?
#
loop_
_entity_poly.entity_id
_entity_poly.type
_entity_poly.pdbx_seq_one_letter_code
_entity_poly.pdbx_strand_id
1 'polypeptide(L)'
;PEVLAKGEIEDLVKSFTFIEWDIYENMALLEKDPAYLANLLAQDEEEKSKLLDGNWNISIDNSCIYEHHALEDLFSNYVEESEDYYITCDVARFGRDLAVIFLRKGWRCSAIRIRTKSPMTTLHESIEQLRAEHKVQKSRVLIDQDWIGGGLVDMGGYVGFSGWSSVLEDPTTK
;
A
#
# COMPACT_ATOMS: atom_id res chain seq x y z
N PRO A 1 21.16 -27.13 16.70
CA PRO A 1 19.72 -27.27 16.56
C PRO A 1 19.48 -28.29 15.45
N GLU A 2 18.94 -29.46 15.83
CA GLU A 2 18.53 -30.47 14.87
C GLU A 2 17.42 -29.89 14.00
N VAL A 3 17.59 -29.98 12.69
CA VAL A 3 16.58 -29.61 11.72
C VAL A 3 15.60 -30.77 11.63
N LEU A 4 14.37 -30.59 12.09
CA LEU A 4 13.32 -31.59 11.98
C LEU A 4 13.11 -31.99 10.51
N ALA A 5 12.89 -33.27 10.26
CA ALA A 5 12.58 -33.79 8.94
C ALA A 5 11.20 -33.22 8.48
N LYS A 6 11.02 -33.05 7.17
CA LYS A 6 9.80 -32.43 6.61
C LYS A 6 8.49 -33.12 7.06
N GLY A 7 8.51 -34.45 7.24
CA GLY A 7 7.37 -35.23 7.74
C GLY A 7 7.05 -34.97 9.23
N GLU A 8 8.05 -34.69 10.06
CA GLU A 8 7.85 -34.36 11.48
C GLU A 8 7.23 -32.95 11.65
N ILE A 9 7.46 -32.03 10.67
CA ILE A 9 6.85 -30.71 10.66
C ILE A 9 5.37 -30.81 10.28
N GLU A 10 5.01 -31.69 9.35
CA GLU A 10 3.62 -31.87 8.90
C GLU A 10 2.72 -32.40 10.03
N ASP A 11 3.25 -33.27 10.91
CA ASP A 11 2.53 -33.79 12.09
C ASP A 11 2.35 -32.72 13.21
N LEU A 12 3.14 -31.65 13.19
CA LEU A 12 3.05 -30.54 14.16
C LEU A 12 2.10 -29.45 13.70
N VAL A 13 1.75 -29.41 12.43
CA VAL A 13 0.85 -28.37 11.85
C VAL A 13 -0.60 -28.76 12.19
N LYS A 14 -1.20 -28.00 13.09
CA LYS A 14 -2.64 -28.10 13.35
C LYS A 14 -3.41 -27.44 12.20
N SER A 15 -4.44 -28.10 11.71
CA SER A 15 -5.39 -27.50 10.78
C SER A 15 -6.12 -26.36 11.48
N PHE A 16 -6.24 -25.23 10.80
CA PHE A 16 -7.02 -24.10 11.25
C PHE A 16 -8.14 -23.87 10.23
N THR A 17 -9.37 -23.79 10.71
CA THR A 17 -10.53 -23.46 9.87
C THR A 17 -11.14 -22.18 10.41
N PHE A 18 -11.25 -21.18 9.57
CA PHE A 18 -11.99 -19.97 9.85
C PHE A 18 -13.41 -20.13 9.28
N ILE A 19 -14.41 -19.90 10.13
CA ILE A 19 -15.82 -19.87 9.73
C ILE A 19 -16.31 -18.46 9.97
N GLU A 20 -16.61 -17.76 8.90
CA GLU A 20 -17.21 -16.44 8.94
C GLU A 20 -18.64 -16.57 9.43
N TRP A 21 -19.02 -15.74 10.40
CA TRP A 21 -20.35 -15.77 11.01
C TRP A 21 -20.69 -14.39 11.51
N ASP A 22 -21.87 -13.88 11.14
CA ASP A 22 -22.37 -12.60 11.60
C ASP A 22 -23.24 -12.76 12.86
N ILE A 23 -23.46 -11.62 13.56
CA ILE A 23 -24.25 -11.65 14.81
C ILE A 23 -25.72 -11.99 14.58
N TYR A 24 -26.26 -11.71 13.39
CA TYR A 24 -27.66 -11.93 13.09
C TYR A 24 -28.02 -13.41 12.94
N GLU A 25 -27.04 -14.25 12.70
CA GLU A 25 -27.19 -15.71 12.68
C GLU A 25 -27.28 -16.30 14.09
N ASN A 26 -26.88 -15.54 15.14
CA ASN A 26 -26.95 -15.98 16.53
C ASN A 26 -28.24 -15.54 17.20
N MET A 27 -29.38 -16.07 16.71
CA MET A 27 -30.72 -15.77 17.24
C MET A 27 -30.85 -16.04 18.75
N ALA A 28 -30.18 -17.09 19.25
CA ALA A 28 -30.26 -17.45 20.66
C ALA A 28 -29.62 -16.36 21.57
N LEU A 29 -28.59 -15.67 21.11
CA LEU A 29 -27.98 -14.56 21.84
C LEU A 29 -28.86 -13.33 21.77
N LEU A 30 -29.40 -13.00 20.59
CA LEU A 30 -30.23 -11.82 20.37
C LEU A 30 -31.56 -11.91 21.14
N GLU A 31 -32.16 -13.10 21.26
CA GLU A 31 -33.37 -13.32 22.06
C GLU A 31 -33.11 -13.21 23.56
N LYS A 32 -31.92 -13.66 24.01
CA LYS A 32 -31.56 -13.66 25.44
C LYS A 32 -31.11 -12.29 25.93
N ASP A 33 -30.41 -11.53 25.08
CA ASP A 33 -29.88 -10.21 25.41
C ASP A 33 -30.04 -9.22 24.23
N PRO A 34 -31.25 -8.63 24.07
CA PRO A 34 -31.46 -7.63 23.03
C PRO A 34 -30.58 -6.35 23.18
N ALA A 35 -30.13 -6.06 24.40
CA ALA A 35 -29.26 -4.91 24.64
C ALA A 35 -27.87 -5.11 24.05
N TYR A 36 -27.45 -6.36 23.85
CA TYR A 36 -26.15 -6.67 23.25
C TYR A 36 -26.03 -6.09 21.84
N LEU A 37 -27.04 -6.27 20.99
CA LEU A 37 -27.08 -5.70 19.65
C LEU A 37 -27.01 -4.17 19.66
N ALA A 38 -27.77 -3.53 20.56
CA ALA A 38 -27.76 -2.08 20.70
C ALA A 38 -26.36 -1.54 21.12
N ASN A 39 -25.67 -2.29 22.00
CA ASN A 39 -24.32 -1.94 22.41
C ASN A 39 -23.31 -2.10 21.26
N LEU A 40 -23.44 -3.13 20.42
CA LEU A 40 -22.61 -3.30 19.24
C LEU A 40 -22.86 -2.19 18.20
N LEU A 41 -24.10 -1.79 17.98
CA LEU A 41 -24.46 -0.70 17.07
C LEU A 41 -23.95 0.67 17.55
N ALA A 42 -23.65 0.82 18.83
CA ALA A 42 -23.06 2.03 19.40
C ALA A 42 -21.55 2.12 19.31
N GLN A 43 -20.88 1.04 18.88
CA GLN A 43 -19.44 1.01 18.68
C GLN A 43 -19.03 1.82 17.43
N ASP A 44 -17.73 2.03 17.25
CA ASP A 44 -17.18 2.61 16.01
C ASP A 44 -17.36 1.67 14.80
N GLU A 45 -17.16 2.20 13.61
CA GLU A 45 -17.42 1.44 12.37
C GLU A 45 -16.49 0.22 12.21
N GLU A 46 -15.28 0.27 12.75
CA GLU A 46 -14.33 -0.85 12.68
C GLU A 46 -14.78 -2.01 13.58
N GLU A 47 -15.17 -1.70 14.82
CA GLU A 47 -15.68 -2.69 15.77
C GLU A 47 -17.02 -3.26 15.30
N LYS A 48 -17.87 -2.44 14.71
CA LYS A 48 -19.10 -2.90 14.06
C LYS A 48 -18.79 -3.91 12.96
N SER A 49 -17.90 -3.57 12.04
CA SER A 49 -17.56 -4.46 10.93
C SER A 49 -17.01 -5.81 11.41
N LYS A 50 -16.21 -5.81 12.47
CA LYS A 50 -15.70 -7.06 13.06
C LYS A 50 -16.76 -7.88 13.76
N LEU A 51 -17.53 -7.23 14.61
CA LEU A 51 -18.39 -7.93 15.55
C LEU A 51 -19.82 -8.14 15.03
N LEU A 52 -20.32 -7.25 14.15
CA LEU A 52 -21.62 -7.41 13.49
C LEU A 52 -21.49 -8.23 12.21
N ASP A 53 -20.54 -7.86 11.35
CA ASP A 53 -20.43 -8.42 9.99
C ASP A 53 -19.45 -9.60 9.91
N GLY A 54 -18.77 -9.94 11.02
CA GLY A 54 -17.78 -11.01 11.05
C GLY A 54 -16.54 -10.73 10.20
N ASN A 55 -16.31 -9.48 9.81
CA ASN A 55 -15.19 -9.10 8.94
C ASN A 55 -13.88 -8.98 9.71
N TRP A 56 -13.14 -10.08 9.81
CA TRP A 56 -11.85 -10.15 10.49
C TRP A 56 -10.66 -9.72 9.61
N ASN A 57 -10.92 -9.34 8.36
CA ASN A 57 -9.88 -8.82 7.45
C ASN A 57 -9.53 -7.36 7.74
N ILE A 58 -10.27 -6.71 8.62
CA ILE A 58 -9.96 -5.35 9.07
C ILE A 58 -8.81 -5.44 10.08
N SER A 59 -7.65 -4.97 9.67
CA SER A 59 -6.51 -4.77 10.56
C SER A 59 -6.73 -3.46 11.33
N ILE A 60 -6.93 -3.55 12.66
CA ILE A 60 -6.79 -2.37 13.53
C ILE A 60 -5.29 -2.12 13.69
N ASP A 61 -4.69 -1.55 12.69
CA ASP A 61 -3.39 -0.92 12.86
C ASP A 61 -3.64 0.55 13.15
N ASN A 62 -3.60 0.92 14.43
CA ASN A 62 -3.71 2.31 14.87
C ASN A 62 -2.56 3.19 14.30
N SER A 63 -1.63 2.59 13.57
CA SER A 63 -0.60 3.27 12.80
C SER A 63 -1.03 3.59 11.35
N CYS A 64 -2.18 3.11 10.90
CA CYS A 64 -2.71 3.46 9.58
C CYS A 64 -3.12 4.93 9.55
N ILE A 65 -2.53 5.68 8.64
CA ILE A 65 -2.84 7.11 8.41
C ILE A 65 -4.19 7.26 7.69
N TYR A 66 -4.62 6.22 6.96
CA TYR A 66 -5.83 6.22 6.14
C TYR A 66 -6.78 5.11 6.57
N GLU A 67 -8.05 5.41 6.59
CA GLU A 67 -9.10 4.43 6.80
C GLU A 67 -9.21 3.48 5.58
N HIS A 68 -9.59 2.24 5.81
CA HIS A 68 -9.62 1.20 4.78
C HIS A 68 -10.50 1.59 3.58
N HIS A 69 -11.69 2.14 3.84
CA HIS A 69 -12.59 2.58 2.78
C HIS A 69 -11.99 3.72 1.92
N ALA A 70 -11.19 4.61 2.50
CA ALA A 70 -10.50 5.65 1.74
C ALA A 70 -9.46 5.07 0.77
N LEU A 71 -8.86 3.91 1.11
CA LEU A 71 -7.98 3.18 0.21
C LEU A 71 -8.76 2.50 -0.92
N GLU A 72 -9.94 1.96 -0.65
CA GLU A 72 -10.81 1.37 -1.67
C GLU A 72 -11.30 2.41 -2.68
N ASP A 73 -11.61 3.62 -2.22
CA ASP A 73 -12.02 4.74 -3.05
C ASP A 73 -10.95 5.16 -4.06
N LEU A 74 -9.66 4.93 -3.79
CA LEU A 74 -8.58 5.19 -4.76
C LEU A 74 -8.75 4.40 -6.07
N PHE A 75 -9.44 3.28 -6.05
CA PHE A 75 -9.64 2.41 -7.22
C PHE A 75 -10.96 2.70 -7.94
N SER A 76 -11.90 3.37 -7.29
CA SER A 76 -13.24 3.67 -7.82
C SER A 76 -13.43 5.14 -8.20
N ASN A 77 -12.64 6.05 -7.63
CA ASN A 77 -12.75 7.47 -7.90
C ASN A 77 -12.47 7.82 -9.36
N TYR A 78 -13.27 8.74 -9.89
CA TYR A 78 -13.02 9.32 -11.19
C TYR A 78 -11.74 10.16 -11.18
N VAL A 79 -10.87 9.91 -12.15
CA VAL A 79 -9.65 10.68 -12.35
C VAL A 79 -9.68 11.26 -13.76
N GLU A 80 -9.48 12.58 -13.86
CA GLU A 80 -9.41 13.27 -15.15
C GLU A 80 -8.29 12.69 -16.03
N GLU A 81 -8.59 12.46 -17.29
CA GLU A 81 -7.63 11.95 -18.24
C GLU A 81 -6.56 13.01 -18.56
N SER A 82 -5.32 12.58 -18.65
CA SER A 82 -4.16 13.39 -19.02
C SER A 82 -3.38 12.70 -20.12
N GLU A 83 -2.75 13.44 -20.99
CA GLU A 83 -1.82 12.89 -21.99
C GLU A 83 -0.39 12.75 -21.46
N ASP A 84 -0.11 13.38 -20.33
CA ASP A 84 1.23 13.43 -19.77
C ASP A 84 1.56 12.23 -18.87
N TYR A 85 2.67 11.57 -19.19
CA TYR A 85 3.22 10.48 -18.38
C TYR A 85 4.27 10.99 -17.41
N TYR A 86 4.25 10.42 -16.21
CA TYR A 86 5.20 10.66 -15.12
C TYR A 86 5.67 9.33 -14.55
N ILE A 87 6.91 9.29 -14.07
CA ILE A 87 7.44 8.15 -13.32
C ILE A 87 7.79 8.64 -11.93
N THR A 88 7.33 7.92 -10.90
CA THR A 88 7.75 8.15 -9.52
C THR A 88 8.38 6.88 -8.98
N CYS A 89 9.45 7.01 -8.19
CA CYS A 89 10.14 5.87 -7.62
C CYS A 89 10.46 6.13 -6.15
N ASP A 90 9.98 5.23 -5.32
CA ASP A 90 10.43 5.05 -3.94
C ASP A 90 11.55 4.00 -3.93
N VAL A 91 12.72 4.37 -3.40
CA VAL A 91 13.95 3.59 -3.54
C VAL A 91 14.26 2.83 -2.27
N ALA A 92 14.18 1.49 -2.34
CA ALA A 92 14.74 0.62 -1.31
C ALA A 92 15.90 -0.20 -1.88
N ARG A 93 16.98 -0.38 -1.12
CA ARG A 93 18.19 -1.05 -1.60
C ARG A 93 18.34 -2.48 -1.09
N PHE A 94 18.72 -2.63 0.16
CA PHE A 94 19.03 -3.91 0.79
C PHE A 94 18.36 -3.97 2.16
N GLY A 95 17.19 -4.55 2.24
CA GLY A 95 16.44 -4.66 3.47
C GLY A 95 15.20 -5.52 3.25
N ARG A 96 14.21 -5.30 4.07
CA ARG A 96 12.88 -5.88 3.91
C ARG A 96 12.00 -5.01 3.00
N ASP A 97 12.41 -3.77 2.75
CA ASP A 97 11.64 -2.79 2.02
C ASP A 97 11.68 -3.04 0.51
N LEU A 98 10.63 -2.64 -0.15
CA LEU A 98 10.43 -2.81 -1.58
C LEU A 98 10.72 -1.50 -2.30
N ALA A 99 11.54 -1.53 -3.35
CA ALA A 99 11.57 -0.40 -4.27
C ALA A 99 10.35 -0.46 -5.20
N VAL A 100 9.64 0.64 -5.31
CA VAL A 100 8.40 0.71 -6.08
C VAL A 100 8.50 1.82 -7.12
N ILE A 101 8.26 1.45 -8.38
CA ILE A 101 8.25 2.37 -9.52
C ILE A 101 6.81 2.44 -10.03
N PHE A 102 6.23 3.64 -10.03
CA PHE A 102 4.92 3.92 -10.61
C PHE A 102 5.09 4.62 -11.95
N LEU A 103 4.39 4.12 -12.96
CA LEU A 103 4.09 4.88 -14.17
C LEU A 103 2.71 5.48 -14.02
N ARG A 104 2.62 6.80 -14.15
CA ARG A 104 1.38 7.54 -13.99
C ARG A 104 1.05 8.28 -15.28
N LYS A 105 -0.23 8.29 -15.64
CA LYS A 105 -0.78 9.17 -16.69
C LYS A 105 -1.62 10.24 -15.99
N GLY A 106 -1.07 11.43 -15.79
CA GLY A 106 -1.60 12.40 -14.85
C GLY A 106 -1.66 11.82 -13.43
N TRP A 107 -2.82 11.81 -12.82
CA TRP A 107 -3.06 11.24 -11.49
C TRP A 107 -3.36 9.73 -11.51
N ARG A 108 -3.64 9.16 -12.67
CA ARG A 108 -3.96 7.74 -12.79
C ARG A 108 -2.68 6.90 -12.80
N CYS A 109 -2.61 5.88 -11.93
CA CYS A 109 -1.55 4.89 -11.99
C CYS A 109 -1.82 3.93 -13.18
N SER A 110 -0.88 3.89 -14.14
CA SER A 110 -0.98 3.07 -15.35
C SER A 110 -0.22 1.76 -15.22
N ALA A 111 0.90 1.75 -14.49
CA ALA A 111 1.67 0.54 -14.21
C ALA A 111 2.46 0.69 -12.91
N ILE A 112 2.70 -0.45 -12.27
CA ILE A 112 3.52 -0.55 -11.05
C ILE A 112 4.61 -1.60 -11.29
N ARG A 113 5.86 -1.28 -10.96
CA ARG A 113 6.96 -2.24 -10.92
C ARG A 113 7.52 -2.30 -9.52
N ILE A 114 7.50 -3.46 -8.92
CA ILE A 114 8.03 -3.72 -7.58
C ILE A 114 9.34 -4.48 -7.72
N ARG A 115 10.35 -4.07 -6.97
CA ARG A 115 11.67 -4.71 -6.94
C ARG A 115 12.09 -4.97 -5.50
N THR A 116 12.56 -6.18 -5.24
CA THR A 116 13.13 -6.58 -3.95
C THR A 116 14.64 -6.62 -4.06
N LYS A 117 15.35 -6.08 -3.07
CA LYS A 117 16.82 -6.19 -2.94
C LYS A 117 17.58 -5.88 -4.24
N SER A 118 17.17 -4.86 -4.96
CA SER A 118 17.71 -4.57 -6.29
C SER A 118 18.89 -3.59 -6.23
N PRO A 119 19.96 -3.83 -6.99
CA PRO A 119 20.99 -2.83 -7.25
C PRO A 119 20.39 -1.58 -7.90
N MET A 120 21.01 -0.42 -7.67
CA MET A 120 20.55 0.84 -8.27
C MET A 120 20.59 0.81 -9.80
N THR A 121 21.55 0.07 -10.38
CA THR A 121 21.62 -0.15 -11.83
C THR A 121 20.35 -0.81 -12.38
N THR A 122 19.82 -1.81 -11.68
CA THR A 122 18.57 -2.50 -12.08
C THR A 122 17.34 -1.59 -11.97
N LEU A 123 17.32 -0.71 -10.96
CA LEU A 123 16.26 0.30 -10.84
C LEU A 123 16.36 1.32 -11.96
N HIS A 124 17.57 1.80 -12.25
CA HIS A 124 17.85 2.71 -13.35
C HIS A 124 17.42 2.12 -14.70
N GLU A 125 17.80 0.88 -15.00
CA GLU A 125 17.40 0.16 -16.22
C GLU A 125 15.88 0.04 -16.33
N SER A 126 15.19 -0.26 -15.20
CA SER A 126 13.73 -0.38 -15.16
C SER A 126 13.04 0.95 -15.44
N ILE A 127 13.59 2.06 -14.94
CA ILE A 127 13.10 3.42 -15.18
C ILE A 127 13.35 3.82 -16.64
N GLU A 128 14.58 3.60 -17.16
CA GLU A 128 14.91 3.94 -18.54
C GLU A 128 14.07 3.15 -19.55
N GLN A 129 13.76 1.88 -19.26
CA GLN A 129 12.84 1.10 -20.07
C GLN A 129 11.44 1.74 -20.12
N LEU A 130 10.86 2.11 -18.96
CA LEU A 130 9.57 2.80 -18.91
C LEU A 130 9.61 4.15 -19.62
N ARG A 131 10.71 4.90 -19.44
CA ARG A 131 10.90 6.18 -20.12
C ARG A 131 10.89 6.04 -21.65
N ALA A 132 11.63 5.05 -22.16
CA ALA A 132 11.70 4.79 -23.60
C ALA A 132 10.35 4.35 -24.17
N GLU A 133 9.68 3.44 -23.47
CA GLU A 133 8.38 2.87 -23.88
C GLU A 133 7.28 3.94 -23.96
N HIS A 134 7.23 4.83 -22.96
CA HIS A 134 6.18 5.85 -22.83
C HIS A 134 6.64 7.27 -23.18
N LYS A 135 7.86 7.42 -23.72
CA LYS A 135 8.47 8.71 -24.11
C LYS A 135 8.48 9.76 -22.98
N VAL A 136 8.71 9.31 -21.74
CA VAL A 136 8.74 10.19 -20.56
C VAL A 136 10.03 10.98 -20.53
N GLN A 137 9.95 12.29 -20.37
CA GLN A 137 11.12 13.16 -20.21
C GLN A 137 11.76 12.94 -18.84
N LYS A 138 13.08 13.13 -18.72
CA LYS A 138 13.79 13.00 -17.43
C LYS A 138 13.27 13.96 -16.36
N SER A 139 12.83 15.14 -16.75
CA SER A 139 12.20 16.12 -15.86
C SER A 139 10.83 15.68 -15.30
N ARG A 140 10.26 14.60 -15.82
CA ARG A 140 9.01 13.98 -15.35
C ARG A 140 9.26 12.66 -14.62
N VAL A 141 10.51 12.39 -14.25
CA VAL A 141 10.90 11.27 -13.39
C VAL A 141 11.26 11.82 -12.04
N LEU A 142 10.48 11.48 -11.02
CA LEU A 142 10.66 11.92 -9.64
C LEU A 142 11.12 10.74 -8.78
N ILE A 143 12.25 10.90 -8.12
CA ILE A 143 12.85 9.88 -7.27
C ILE A 143 12.86 10.38 -5.83
N ASP A 144 12.39 9.57 -4.89
CA ASP A 144 12.67 9.81 -3.48
C ASP A 144 14.18 9.71 -3.27
N GLN A 145 14.81 10.87 -3.02
CA GLN A 145 16.26 10.97 -2.90
C GLN A 145 16.78 10.78 -1.48
N ASP A 146 15.87 10.65 -0.50
CA ASP A 146 16.26 10.47 0.89
C ASP A 146 17.10 9.19 1.03
N TRP A 147 18.16 9.26 1.81
CA TRP A 147 19.12 8.19 2.10
C TRP A 147 19.87 7.65 0.85
N ILE A 148 19.25 6.89 0.01
CA ILE A 148 19.90 6.11 -1.06
C ILE A 148 19.51 6.62 -2.45
N GLY A 149 18.34 7.22 -2.57
CA GLY A 149 17.79 7.63 -3.86
C GLY A 149 18.59 8.69 -4.59
N GLY A 150 19.39 9.49 -3.87
CA GLY A 150 20.27 10.48 -4.47
C GLY A 150 21.20 9.92 -5.54
N GLY A 151 21.76 8.72 -5.32
CA GLY A 151 22.60 8.05 -6.32
C GLY A 151 21.84 7.68 -7.61
N LEU A 152 20.54 7.39 -7.52
CA LEU A 152 19.72 7.12 -8.70
C LEU A 152 19.35 8.41 -9.45
N VAL A 153 19.15 9.51 -8.71
CA VAL A 153 18.98 10.86 -9.27
C VAL A 153 20.19 11.25 -10.09
N ASP A 154 21.40 11.12 -9.52
CA ASP A 154 22.66 11.46 -10.19
C ASP A 154 22.90 10.59 -11.43
N MET A 155 22.68 9.28 -11.31
CA MET A 155 22.89 8.32 -12.39
C MET A 155 21.99 8.60 -13.61
N GLY A 156 20.73 8.94 -13.36
CA GLY A 156 19.74 9.15 -14.42
C GLY A 156 19.60 10.61 -14.86
N GLY A 157 20.03 11.57 -14.06
CA GLY A 157 19.73 12.98 -14.23
C GLY A 157 18.24 13.24 -14.06
N TYR A 158 17.64 12.61 -13.04
CA TYR A 158 16.22 12.72 -12.71
C TYR A 158 15.97 13.85 -11.72
N VAL A 159 14.70 14.11 -11.42
CA VAL A 159 14.29 15.06 -10.37
C VAL A 159 14.29 14.34 -9.03
N GLY A 160 15.02 14.86 -8.05
CA GLY A 160 15.01 14.34 -6.69
C GLY A 160 13.92 15.02 -5.86
N PHE A 161 13.24 14.24 -5.03
CA PHE A 161 12.34 14.71 -3.98
C PHE A 161 12.92 14.31 -2.62
N SER A 162 12.92 15.23 -1.67
CA SER A 162 13.28 14.94 -0.28
C SER A 162 12.12 15.28 0.64
N GLY A 163 11.74 14.33 1.50
CA GLY A 163 10.71 14.53 2.51
C GLY A 163 11.06 15.60 3.55
N TRP A 164 12.35 15.96 3.65
CA TRP A 164 12.84 17.02 4.55
C TRP A 164 12.89 18.39 3.88
N SER A 165 12.49 18.50 2.63
CA SER A 165 12.42 19.80 1.93
C SER A 165 11.35 20.69 2.56
N SER A 166 11.59 22.01 2.58
CA SER A 166 10.56 22.96 2.97
C SER A 166 9.36 22.86 2.03
N VAL A 167 8.16 23.00 2.58
CA VAL A 167 6.93 23.06 1.79
C VAL A 167 7.03 24.23 0.80
N LEU A 168 6.75 23.95 -0.46
CA LEU A 168 6.63 25.02 -1.45
C LEU A 168 5.40 25.86 -1.08
N GLU A 169 5.62 27.15 -0.83
CA GLU A 169 4.51 28.07 -0.62
C GLU A 169 3.71 28.19 -1.95
N ASP A 170 2.41 27.97 -1.85
CA ASP A 170 1.53 28.21 -2.99
C ASP A 170 1.46 29.73 -3.25
N PRO A 171 1.91 30.20 -4.40
CA PRO A 171 1.90 31.63 -4.71
C PRO A 171 0.47 32.22 -4.79
N THR A 172 -0.56 31.38 -4.82
CA THR A 172 -1.97 31.82 -4.88
C THR A 172 -2.62 32.01 -3.51
N THR A 173 -1.95 31.61 -2.42
CA THR A 173 -2.47 31.70 -1.02
C THR A 173 -1.99 32.94 -0.26
N LYS A 174 -1.50 33.98 -0.95
CA LYS A 174 -1.17 35.28 -0.34
C LYS A 174 -2.34 36.23 -0.35
#